data_f02926a870eb94ea2d3a53e44c417465
#
_entry.id   f02926a870eb94ea2d3a53e44c417465
#
_cell.length_a   1.000
_cell.length_b   1.000
_cell.length_c   1.000
_cell.angle_alpha   90.00
_cell.angle_beta   90.00
_cell.angle_gamma   90.00
#
_symmetry.space_group_name_H-M   'P 1'
#
loop_
_entity.id
_entity.type
_entity.pdbx_description
1 polymer ?
#
loop_
_entity_poly.entity_id
_entity_poly.type
_entity_poly.pdbx_seq_one_letter_code
_entity_poly.pdbx_strand_id
1 'polypeptide(L)'
;MRFDANAMGQNRPQAGEADETVRPTFETAAAHMTPNPPLYIPYLIVLVGPPGSGKTTWARRHGAGAVHISQDGLIDAITPHGFNHIYRPIYREAEDAIARAALQAGQTIIVDRTNRTRAHRERWLQLAREAPCPALAVVMSTPESLCRERNARRDAISRLSEERMERMFAALEPVQSDEGFISIHFEDGIGAGIELKQILSQLQNQERLSDEYLYQTR
;
A
#
# COMPACT_ATOMS: atom_id res chain seq x y z
N MET A 1 11.48 -49.03 -58.59
CA MET A 1 12.62 -48.19 -58.19
C MET A 1 12.73 -48.25 -56.67
N ARG A 2 13.79 -48.96 -56.18
CA ARG A 2 14.09 -49.08 -54.76
C ARG A 2 14.97 -47.90 -54.39
N PHE A 3 14.61 -47.18 -53.33
CA PHE A 3 15.53 -46.21 -52.71
C PHE A 3 16.08 -46.79 -51.42
N ASP A 4 17.41 -46.86 -51.35
CA ASP A 4 18.20 -47.34 -50.22
C ASP A 4 18.10 -46.35 -49.05
N ALA A 5 17.77 -46.87 -47.90
CA ALA A 5 17.89 -46.18 -46.60
C ALA A 5 19.23 -46.59 -45.98
N ASN A 6 20.23 -45.75 -46.06
CA ASN A 6 21.36 -45.83 -45.13
C ASN A 6 22.34 -44.67 -45.37
N ALA A 7 22.25 -43.60 -44.61
CA ALA A 7 23.38 -42.73 -44.23
C ALA A 7 22.81 -41.45 -43.52
N MET A 8 22.53 -41.53 -42.25
CA MET A 8 22.59 -40.34 -41.42
C MET A 8 23.22 -40.70 -40.10
N GLY A 9 24.44 -40.20 -39.94
CA GLY A 9 25.29 -40.37 -38.79
C GLY A 9 24.65 -39.81 -37.52
N GLN A 10 24.84 -40.52 -36.46
CA GLN A 10 24.54 -40.19 -35.11
C GLN A 10 25.38 -38.97 -34.67
N ASN A 11 24.75 -37.84 -34.46
CA ASN A 11 25.32 -36.79 -33.64
C ASN A 11 24.24 -36.36 -32.63
N ARG A 12 24.20 -37.07 -31.48
CA ARG A 12 23.49 -36.63 -30.30
C ARG A 12 24.37 -35.59 -29.60
N PRO A 13 23.91 -34.38 -29.36
CA PRO A 13 24.57 -33.53 -28.41
C PRO A 13 24.38 -34.12 -27.00
N GLN A 14 25.48 -34.27 -26.27
CA GLN A 14 25.49 -34.59 -24.85
C GLN A 14 24.66 -33.54 -24.11
N ALA A 15 23.77 -34.03 -23.25
CA ALA A 15 23.06 -33.21 -22.30
C ALA A 15 24.09 -32.54 -21.39
N GLY A 16 24.26 -31.23 -21.55
CA GLY A 16 24.96 -30.42 -20.58
C GLY A 16 24.23 -30.49 -19.25
N GLU A 17 24.99 -30.73 -18.19
CA GLU A 17 24.54 -30.64 -16.81
C GLU A 17 23.77 -29.35 -16.61
N ALA A 18 22.51 -29.46 -16.22
CA ALA A 18 21.71 -28.33 -15.79
C ALA A 18 22.40 -27.77 -14.54
N ASP A 19 22.93 -26.55 -14.68
CA ASP A 19 23.35 -25.71 -13.57
C ASP A 19 22.14 -25.55 -12.65
N GLU A 20 22.16 -26.27 -11.51
CA GLU A 20 21.23 -26.04 -10.42
C GLU A 20 21.50 -24.64 -9.87
N THR A 21 20.91 -23.63 -10.50
CA THR A 21 20.77 -22.28 -9.88
C THR A 21 19.98 -22.45 -8.60
N VAL A 22 20.73 -22.59 -7.52
CA VAL A 22 20.22 -22.61 -6.15
C VAL A 22 19.31 -21.40 -5.97
N ARG A 23 17.99 -21.62 -5.97
CA ARG A 23 17.03 -20.59 -5.57
C ARG A 23 17.34 -20.24 -4.12
N PRO A 24 17.63 -18.97 -3.80
CA PRO A 24 17.89 -18.60 -2.42
C PRO A 24 16.68 -18.97 -1.57
N THR A 25 16.90 -19.77 -0.54
CA THR A 25 15.88 -20.05 0.46
C THR A 25 15.58 -18.76 1.25
N PHE A 26 14.40 -18.65 1.81
CA PHE A 26 14.01 -17.49 2.64
C PHE A 26 15.04 -17.20 3.75
N GLU A 27 15.71 -18.21 4.28
CA GLU A 27 16.79 -18.07 5.27
C GLU A 27 18.04 -17.38 4.69
N THR A 28 18.40 -17.65 3.43
CA THR A 28 19.57 -17.03 2.78
C THR A 28 19.32 -15.55 2.45
N ALA A 29 18.07 -15.17 2.15
CA ALA A 29 17.69 -13.77 1.94
C ALA A 29 17.72 -12.97 3.25
N ALA A 30 17.38 -13.58 4.37
CA ALA A 30 17.46 -12.95 5.70
C ALA A 30 18.91 -12.70 6.16
N ALA A 31 19.88 -13.52 5.72
CA ALA A 31 21.29 -13.40 6.12
C ALA A 31 22.04 -12.23 5.45
N HIS A 32 21.46 -11.61 4.43
CA HIS A 32 22.03 -10.41 3.78
C HIS A 32 21.35 -9.10 4.19
N MET A 33 20.42 -9.14 5.12
CA MET A 33 19.93 -7.92 5.77
C MET A 33 20.98 -7.46 6.76
N THR A 34 21.68 -6.38 6.43
CA THR A 34 22.66 -5.73 7.33
C THR A 34 22.02 -5.53 8.70
N PRO A 35 22.67 -5.99 9.79
CA PRO A 35 22.15 -5.76 11.12
C PRO A 35 22.23 -4.28 11.45
N ASN A 36 21.11 -3.71 11.72
CA ASN A 36 20.88 -2.38 12.28
C ASN A 36 20.63 -1.24 11.29
N PRO A 37 19.46 -1.18 10.67
CA PRO A 37 18.90 0.12 10.39
C PRO A 37 18.63 0.81 11.75
N PRO A 38 18.74 2.14 11.86
CA PRO A 38 18.29 2.86 13.04
C PRO A 38 16.89 2.38 13.38
N LEU A 39 16.52 2.34 14.66
CA LEU A 39 15.20 1.95 15.17
C LEU A 39 14.11 2.74 14.44
N TYR A 40 13.79 2.28 13.23
CA TYR A 40 12.77 2.87 12.41
C TYR A 40 11.44 2.25 12.83
N ILE A 41 10.69 3.00 13.62
CA ILE A 41 9.33 2.60 13.98
C ILE A 41 8.52 2.56 12.68
N PRO A 42 7.94 1.40 12.30
CA PRO A 42 7.08 1.34 11.13
C PRO A 42 5.81 2.16 11.38
N TYR A 43 5.28 2.79 10.36
CA TYR A 43 4.04 3.57 10.43
C TYR A 43 2.95 2.93 9.58
N LEU A 44 1.73 3.00 10.06
CA LEU A 44 0.54 2.71 9.28
C LEU A 44 -0.07 4.01 8.78
N ILE A 45 -0.06 4.23 7.46
CA ILE A 45 -0.55 5.44 6.82
C ILE A 45 -1.86 5.15 6.12
N VAL A 46 -2.93 5.79 6.56
CA VAL A 46 -4.28 5.61 6.01
C VAL A 46 -4.63 6.78 5.12
N LEU A 47 -4.71 6.56 3.81
CA LEU A 47 -5.20 7.58 2.88
C LEU A 47 -6.72 7.67 2.96
N VAL A 48 -7.24 8.88 3.08
CA VAL A 48 -8.68 9.14 3.18
C VAL A 48 -9.11 10.11 2.08
N GLY A 49 -10.21 9.80 1.40
CA GLY A 49 -10.76 10.71 0.40
C GLY A 49 -11.57 10.00 -0.68
N PRO A 50 -12.35 10.77 -1.47
CA PRO A 50 -13.22 10.24 -2.51
C PRO A 50 -12.43 9.69 -3.71
N PRO A 51 -13.07 8.96 -4.63
CA PRO A 51 -12.48 8.63 -5.92
C PRO A 51 -12.07 9.89 -6.68
N GLY A 52 -10.91 9.85 -7.35
CA GLY A 52 -10.39 11.02 -8.08
C GLY A 52 -9.64 12.04 -7.21
N SER A 53 -9.59 11.89 -5.89
CA SER A 53 -8.91 12.84 -5.00
C SER A 53 -7.39 12.82 -5.03
N GLY A 54 -6.76 11.84 -5.72
CA GLY A 54 -5.31 11.81 -5.87
C GLY A 54 -4.57 10.88 -4.90
N LYS A 55 -5.25 10.08 -4.08
CA LYS A 55 -4.65 9.13 -3.13
C LYS A 55 -3.56 8.25 -3.74
N THR A 56 -3.88 7.53 -4.81
CA THR A 56 -2.93 6.65 -5.50
C THR A 56 -1.74 7.42 -6.05
N THR A 57 -1.96 8.62 -6.56
CA THR A 57 -0.90 9.51 -7.04
C THR A 57 0.01 9.93 -5.89
N TRP A 58 -0.58 10.29 -4.75
CA TRP A 58 0.16 10.62 -3.53
C TRP A 58 0.98 9.42 -3.04
N ALA A 59 0.35 8.24 -2.93
CA ALA A 59 1.03 7.01 -2.50
C ALA A 59 2.22 6.67 -3.39
N ARG A 60 2.09 6.78 -4.70
CA ARG A 60 3.18 6.51 -5.65
C ARG A 60 4.30 7.55 -5.58
N ARG A 61 3.96 8.81 -5.35
CA ARG A 61 4.94 9.92 -5.28
C ARG A 61 5.73 9.90 -3.98
N HIS A 62 5.05 9.67 -2.86
CA HIS A 62 5.62 9.85 -1.52
C HIS A 62 5.90 8.53 -0.79
N GLY A 63 5.43 7.40 -1.31
CA GLY A 63 5.52 6.08 -0.67
C GLY A 63 6.80 5.30 -0.95
N ALA A 64 7.87 5.94 -1.44
CA ALA A 64 9.13 5.25 -1.67
C ALA A 64 9.65 4.61 -0.37
N GLY A 65 9.85 3.29 -0.39
CA GLY A 65 10.28 2.51 0.78
C GLY A 65 9.16 2.06 1.71
N ALA A 66 7.89 2.32 1.38
CA ALA A 66 6.74 1.79 2.10
C ALA A 66 6.02 0.70 1.28
N VAL A 67 5.39 -0.24 1.96
CA VAL A 67 4.52 -1.23 1.33
C VAL A 67 3.18 -0.57 0.98
N HIS A 68 2.85 -0.51 -0.31
CA HIS A 68 1.63 0.11 -0.81
C HIS A 68 0.52 -0.93 -0.97
N ILE A 69 -0.51 -0.86 -0.13
CA ILE A 69 -1.70 -1.71 -0.18
C ILE A 69 -2.78 -0.96 -0.96
N SER A 70 -2.92 -1.29 -2.24
CA SER A 70 -3.92 -0.72 -3.13
C SER A 70 -5.08 -1.71 -3.32
N GLN A 71 -6.31 -1.28 -3.02
CA GLN A 71 -7.48 -2.11 -3.24
C GLN A 71 -7.63 -2.46 -4.72
N ASP A 72 -7.47 -1.48 -5.61
CA ASP A 72 -7.63 -1.69 -7.05
C ASP A 72 -6.54 -2.65 -7.57
N GLY A 73 -5.30 -2.50 -7.12
CA GLY A 73 -4.20 -3.42 -7.47
C GLY A 73 -4.43 -4.86 -6.99
N LEU A 74 -5.02 -5.04 -5.80
CA LEU A 74 -5.40 -6.38 -5.31
C LEU A 74 -6.57 -6.99 -6.09
N ILE A 75 -7.56 -6.17 -6.46
CA ILE A 75 -8.65 -6.62 -7.31
C ILE A 75 -8.10 -7.11 -8.65
N ASP A 76 -7.24 -6.35 -9.29
CA ASP A 76 -6.63 -6.71 -10.56
C ASP A 76 -5.79 -7.99 -10.46
N ALA A 77 -5.08 -8.19 -9.35
CA ALA A 77 -4.26 -9.38 -9.12
C ALA A 77 -5.10 -10.64 -8.81
N ILE A 78 -6.19 -10.51 -8.06
CA ILE A 78 -7.02 -11.65 -7.62
C ILE A 78 -8.12 -11.96 -8.66
N THR A 79 -8.72 -10.93 -9.25
CA THR A 79 -9.80 -11.05 -10.22
C THR A 79 -9.57 -10.15 -11.44
N PRO A 80 -8.73 -10.59 -12.40
CA PRO A 80 -8.31 -9.77 -13.55
C PRO A 80 -9.45 -9.29 -14.46
N HIS A 81 -10.65 -9.82 -14.27
CA HIS A 81 -11.87 -9.39 -14.97
C HIS A 81 -12.68 -8.33 -14.21
N GLY A 82 -12.10 -7.75 -13.15
CA GLY A 82 -12.68 -6.69 -12.34
C GLY A 82 -13.29 -7.16 -11.02
N PHE A 83 -13.79 -6.18 -10.27
CA PHE A 83 -14.35 -6.41 -8.95
C PHE A 83 -15.59 -7.30 -8.95
N ASN A 84 -15.60 -8.31 -8.07
CA ASN A 84 -16.75 -9.15 -7.81
C ASN A 84 -17.02 -9.18 -6.29
N HIS A 85 -18.29 -8.89 -5.90
CA HIS A 85 -18.62 -8.82 -4.49
C HIS A 85 -18.50 -10.17 -3.75
N ILE A 86 -18.56 -11.30 -4.44
CA ILE A 86 -18.37 -12.64 -3.86
C ILE A 86 -16.96 -12.75 -3.27
N TYR A 87 -15.98 -12.12 -3.89
CA TYR A 87 -14.59 -12.14 -3.44
C TYR A 87 -14.22 -11.01 -2.46
N ARG A 88 -15.20 -10.18 -2.04
CA ARG A 88 -14.94 -9.11 -1.06
C ARG A 88 -14.26 -9.61 0.23
N PRO A 89 -14.65 -10.75 0.83
CA PRO A 89 -13.92 -11.30 1.99
C PRO A 89 -12.46 -11.61 1.66
N ILE A 90 -12.18 -12.17 0.47
CA ILE A 90 -10.82 -12.51 0.03
C ILE A 90 -9.96 -11.25 -0.14
N TYR A 91 -10.48 -10.20 -0.78
CA TYR A 91 -9.75 -8.93 -0.90
C TYR A 91 -9.40 -8.36 0.47
N ARG A 92 -10.35 -8.42 1.42
CA ARG A 92 -10.14 -7.91 2.77
C ARG A 92 -9.08 -8.70 3.53
N GLU A 93 -9.16 -10.02 3.47
CA GLU A 93 -8.19 -10.90 4.11
C GLU A 93 -6.78 -10.73 3.52
N ALA A 94 -6.68 -10.60 2.21
CA ALA A 94 -5.41 -10.33 1.54
C ALA A 94 -4.79 -9.01 1.99
N GLU A 95 -5.58 -7.94 2.09
CA GLU A 95 -5.13 -6.65 2.62
C GLU A 95 -4.61 -6.76 4.05
N ASP A 96 -5.36 -7.44 4.93
CA ASP A 96 -4.98 -7.63 6.33
C ASP A 96 -3.72 -8.49 6.48
N ALA A 97 -3.61 -9.56 5.69
CA ALA A 97 -2.44 -10.42 5.68
C ALA A 97 -1.18 -9.67 5.22
N ILE A 98 -1.27 -8.88 4.15
CA ILE A 98 -0.16 -8.05 3.67
C ILE A 98 0.23 -7.01 4.72
N ALA A 99 -0.76 -6.35 5.33
CA ALA A 99 -0.51 -5.35 6.36
C ALA A 99 0.22 -5.96 7.56
N ARG A 100 -0.28 -7.08 8.11
CA ARG A 100 0.37 -7.77 9.23
C ARG A 100 1.78 -8.21 8.90
N ALA A 101 1.99 -8.84 7.74
CA ALA A 101 3.30 -9.31 7.32
C ALA A 101 4.30 -8.15 7.16
N ALA A 102 3.88 -7.04 6.57
CA ALA A 102 4.72 -5.86 6.39
C ALA A 102 5.10 -5.22 7.74
N LEU A 103 4.13 -5.03 8.64
CA LEU A 103 4.39 -4.47 9.98
C LEU A 103 5.28 -5.38 10.82
N GLN A 104 5.09 -6.70 10.78
CA GLN A 104 5.96 -7.69 11.43
C GLN A 104 7.39 -7.64 10.89
N ALA A 105 7.56 -7.32 9.60
CA ALA A 105 8.85 -7.11 8.97
C ALA A 105 9.44 -5.70 9.23
N GLY A 106 8.82 -4.88 10.09
CA GLY A 106 9.28 -3.53 10.39
C GLY A 106 9.10 -2.53 9.24
N GLN A 107 8.17 -2.81 8.31
CA GLN A 107 7.95 -1.96 7.14
C GLN A 107 6.79 -0.99 7.38
N THR A 108 6.97 0.26 6.99
CA THR A 108 5.88 1.24 6.88
C THR A 108 4.92 0.81 5.78
N ILE A 109 3.62 0.95 6.02
CA ILE A 109 2.59 0.64 5.04
C ILE A 109 1.74 1.87 4.70
N ILE A 110 1.28 1.93 3.45
CA ILE A 110 0.32 2.93 2.97
C ILE A 110 -0.93 2.19 2.48
N VAL A 111 -2.06 2.51 3.09
CA VAL A 111 -3.36 1.95 2.74
C VAL A 111 -4.07 2.88 1.77
N ASP A 112 -4.08 2.51 0.49
CA ASP A 112 -4.71 3.28 -0.58
C ASP A 112 -6.13 2.77 -0.85
N ARG A 113 -7.05 3.26 -0.03
CA ARG A 113 -8.49 3.07 -0.18
C ARG A 113 -9.22 4.39 0.08
N THR A 114 -10.52 4.44 -0.20
CA THR A 114 -11.31 5.63 0.13
C THR A 114 -11.37 5.92 1.63
N ASN A 115 -11.38 4.90 2.47
CA ASN A 115 -11.41 4.97 3.94
C ASN A 115 -12.41 6.01 4.47
N ARG A 116 -13.56 6.11 3.78
CA ARG A 116 -14.49 7.23 3.86
C ARG A 116 -15.28 7.32 5.16
N THR A 117 -15.43 6.23 5.89
CA THR A 117 -16.15 6.20 7.16
C THR A 117 -15.22 5.89 8.31
N ARG A 118 -15.58 6.32 9.53
CA ARG A 118 -14.86 5.96 10.75
C ARG A 118 -14.70 4.45 10.89
N ALA A 119 -15.74 3.67 10.59
CA ALA A 119 -15.69 2.20 10.63
C ALA A 119 -14.67 1.59 9.63
N HIS A 120 -14.48 2.22 8.47
CA HIS A 120 -13.45 1.77 7.53
C HIS A 120 -12.04 2.05 8.05
N ARG A 121 -11.84 3.17 8.75
CA ARG A 121 -10.56 3.56 9.32
C ARG A 121 -10.23 2.77 10.58
N GLU A 122 -11.24 2.50 11.41
CA GLU A 122 -11.11 1.71 12.64
C GLU A 122 -10.48 0.33 12.40
N ARG A 123 -10.82 -0.34 11.31
CA ARG A 123 -10.19 -1.61 10.92
C ARG A 123 -8.65 -1.50 10.87
N TRP A 124 -8.16 -0.42 10.29
CA TRP A 124 -6.72 -0.19 10.16
C TRP A 124 -6.07 0.22 11.47
N LEU A 125 -6.78 1.03 12.24
CA LEU A 125 -6.34 1.41 13.59
C LEU A 125 -6.25 0.20 14.52
N GLN A 126 -7.15 -0.78 14.36
CA GLN A 126 -7.05 -2.03 15.12
C GLN A 126 -5.79 -2.82 14.73
N LEU A 127 -5.46 -2.93 13.45
CA LEU A 127 -4.20 -3.55 13.01
C LEU A 127 -2.97 -2.82 13.57
N ALA A 128 -3.01 -1.49 13.63
CA ALA A 128 -1.95 -0.70 14.22
C ALA A 128 -1.77 -0.97 15.71
N ARG A 129 -2.87 -1.17 16.46
CA ARG A 129 -2.82 -1.55 17.87
C ARG A 129 -2.29 -2.97 18.08
N GLU A 130 -2.65 -3.92 17.20
CA GLU A 130 -2.16 -5.30 17.25
C GLU A 130 -0.66 -5.41 16.97
N ALA A 131 -0.13 -4.57 16.10
CA ALA A 131 1.27 -4.56 15.68
C ALA A 131 2.10 -3.44 16.34
N PRO A 132 1.74 -2.92 17.50
CA PRO A 132 2.08 -1.64 18.12
C PRO A 132 2.87 -0.68 17.22
N CYS A 133 2.19 -0.14 16.22
CA CYS A 133 2.76 0.87 15.32
C CYS A 133 1.91 2.14 15.31
N PRO A 134 2.53 3.32 15.20
CA PRO A 134 1.80 4.58 15.07
C PRO A 134 0.99 4.64 13.77
N ALA A 135 -0.25 5.14 13.85
CA ALA A 135 -1.12 5.33 12.69
C ALA A 135 -1.28 6.81 12.35
N LEU A 136 -1.17 7.14 11.06
CA LEU A 136 -1.35 8.47 10.50
C LEU A 136 -2.51 8.48 9.52
N ALA A 137 -3.25 9.57 9.46
CA ALA A 137 -4.20 9.82 8.38
C ALA A 137 -3.66 10.87 7.41
N VAL A 138 -3.77 10.60 6.11
CA VAL A 138 -3.55 11.59 5.05
C VAL A 138 -4.88 11.81 4.34
N VAL A 139 -5.48 12.96 4.57
CA VAL A 139 -6.81 13.31 4.09
C VAL A 139 -6.69 14.17 2.84
N MET A 140 -7.24 13.67 1.73
CA MET A 140 -7.27 14.40 0.48
C MET A 140 -8.42 15.41 0.48
N SER A 141 -8.11 16.68 0.54
CA SER A 141 -9.05 17.81 0.52
C SER A 141 -9.36 18.32 -0.90
N THR A 142 -9.16 17.47 -1.90
CA THR A 142 -9.40 17.81 -3.31
C THR A 142 -10.85 18.21 -3.54
N PRO A 143 -11.11 19.33 -4.21
CA PRO A 143 -12.47 19.76 -4.52
C PRO A 143 -13.27 18.69 -5.27
N GLU A 144 -14.55 18.55 -4.94
CA GLU A 144 -15.44 17.57 -5.55
C GLU A 144 -15.49 17.70 -7.07
N SER A 145 -15.57 18.95 -7.58
CA SER A 145 -15.56 19.24 -9.02
C SER A 145 -14.36 18.64 -9.74
N LEU A 146 -13.16 18.77 -9.14
CA LEU A 146 -11.93 18.20 -9.70
C LEU A 146 -11.91 16.67 -9.60
N CYS A 147 -12.45 16.09 -8.54
CA CYS A 147 -12.61 14.64 -8.43
C CYS A 147 -13.52 14.08 -9.53
N ARG A 148 -14.64 14.75 -9.81
CA ARG A 148 -15.58 14.39 -10.88
C ARG A 148 -14.94 14.54 -12.26
N GLU A 149 -14.24 15.63 -12.51
CA GLU A 149 -13.49 15.86 -13.75
C GLU A 149 -12.46 14.73 -13.98
N ARG A 150 -11.68 14.39 -12.96
CA ARG A 150 -10.70 13.29 -13.06
C ARG A 150 -11.38 11.94 -13.28
N ASN A 151 -12.53 11.69 -12.65
CA ASN A 151 -13.30 10.47 -12.89
C ASN A 151 -13.85 10.41 -14.33
N ALA A 152 -14.29 11.51 -14.90
CA ALA A 152 -14.78 11.57 -16.27
C ALA A 152 -13.70 11.25 -17.32
N ARG A 153 -12.43 11.53 -16.99
CA ARG A 153 -11.27 11.22 -17.86
C ARG A 153 -10.77 9.77 -17.76
N ARG A 154 -11.33 8.96 -16.84
CA ARG A 154 -10.97 7.54 -16.73
C ARG A 154 -11.52 6.76 -17.93
N ASP A 155 -10.87 5.62 -18.22
CA ASP A 155 -11.41 4.65 -19.15
C ASP A 155 -12.79 4.15 -18.70
N ALA A 156 -13.54 3.57 -19.62
CA ALA A 156 -14.93 3.17 -19.38
C ALA A 156 -15.07 2.11 -18.27
N ILE A 157 -14.06 1.28 -18.05
CA ILE A 157 -14.06 0.21 -17.04
C ILE A 157 -13.85 0.78 -15.64
N SER A 158 -12.92 1.71 -15.52
CA SER A 158 -12.52 2.32 -14.24
C SER A 158 -13.38 3.52 -13.85
N ARG A 159 -14.19 4.06 -14.79
CA ARG A 159 -15.04 5.22 -14.55
C ARG A 159 -16.23 4.85 -13.69
N LEU A 160 -16.40 5.59 -12.61
CA LEU A 160 -17.59 5.46 -11.77
C LEU A 160 -18.76 6.27 -12.38
N SER A 161 -19.98 5.74 -12.26
CA SER A 161 -21.20 6.49 -12.63
C SER A 161 -21.36 7.70 -11.71
N GLU A 162 -22.06 8.73 -12.18
CA GLU A 162 -22.32 9.95 -11.41
C GLU A 162 -23.05 9.65 -10.11
N GLU A 163 -24.07 8.82 -10.15
CA GLU A 163 -24.80 8.34 -8.97
C GLU A 163 -23.90 7.64 -7.95
N ARG A 164 -22.90 6.87 -8.42
CA ARG A 164 -21.94 6.22 -7.53
C ARG A 164 -20.97 7.22 -6.91
N MET A 165 -20.54 8.22 -7.67
CA MET A 165 -19.72 9.33 -7.16
C MET A 165 -20.48 10.09 -6.06
N GLU A 166 -21.73 10.48 -6.31
CA GLU A 166 -22.58 11.18 -5.35
C GLU A 166 -22.72 10.40 -4.03
N ARG A 167 -23.06 9.12 -4.11
CA ARG A 167 -23.14 8.24 -2.92
C ARG A 167 -21.81 8.14 -2.17
N MET A 168 -20.70 8.19 -2.88
CA MET A 168 -19.38 8.14 -2.24
C MET A 168 -19.03 9.45 -1.54
N PHE A 169 -19.40 10.59 -2.09
CA PHE A 169 -19.22 11.89 -1.45
C PHE A 169 -20.15 12.05 -0.25
N ALA A 170 -21.43 11.70 -0.39
CA ALA A 170 -22.40 11.76 0.70
C ALA A 170 -22.03 10.87 1.90
N ALA A 171 -21.26 9.81 1.68
CA ALA A 171 -20.82 8.90 2.72
C ALA A 171 -19.41 9.24 3.30
N LEU A 172 -18.87 10.41 2.99
CA LEU A 172 -17.60 10.85 3.57
C LEU A 172 -17.81 11.38 4.99
N GLU A 173 -17.17 10.74 5.95
CA GLU A 173 -17.11 11.18 7.34
C GLU A 173 -15.76 11.85 7.59
N PRO A 174 -15.73 13.10 8.07
CA PRO A 174 -14.47 13.76 8.45
C PRO A 174 -13.68 12.92 9.43
N VAL A 175 -12.37 12.91 9.28
CA VAL A 175 -11.47 12.26 10.24
C VAL A 175 -11.44 13.10 11.52
N GLN A 176 -11.68 12.47 12.66
CA GLN A 176 -11.73 13.11 13.96
C GLN A 176 -10.47 12.82 14.77
N SER A 177 -10.07 13.77 15.62
CA SER A 177 -8.89 13.62 16.48
C SER A 177 -8.98 12.49 17.51
N ASP A 178 -10.22 12.07 17.84
CA ASP A 178 -10.50 10.98 18.78
C ASP A 178 -10.52 9.57 18.15
N GLU A 179 -10.20 9.44 16.87
CA GLU A 179 -10.17 8.15 16.19
C GLU A 179 -8.96 7.28 16.58
N GLY A 180 -7.86 7.90 17.05
CA GLY A 180 -6.64 7.19 17.45
C GLY A 180 -5.47 7.33 16.46
N PHE A 181 -5.56 8.24 15.51
CA PHE A 181 -4.42 8.66 14.70
C PHE A 181 -3.50 9.55 15.53
N ILE A 182 -2.18 9.34 15.47
CA ILE A 182 -1.21 10.22 16.12
C ILE A 182 -1.07 11.56 15.40
N SER A 183 -1.41 11.60 14.11
CA SER A 183 -1.41 12.82 13.30
C SER A 183 -2.39 12.70 12.13
N ILE A 184 -2.97 13.84 11.73
CA ILE A 184 -3.87 13.98 10.58
C ILE A 184 -3.29 15.07 9.68
N HIS A 185 -2.90 14.70 8.46
CA HIS A 185 -2.38 15.60 7.44
C HIS A 185 -3.41 15.83 6.35
N PHE A 186 -3.52 17.06 5.88
CA PHE A 186 -4.43 17.44 4.80
C PHE A 186 -3.64 17.77 3.55
N GLU A 187 -4.03 17.15 2.43
CA GLU A 187 -3.42 17.31 1.11
C GLU A 187 -4.46 17.81 0.12
N ASP A 188 -4.16 18.87 -0.63
CA ASP A 188 -5.09 19.44 -1.61
C ASP A 188 -5.25 18.58 -2.87
N GLY A 189 -4.38 17.59 -3.06
CA GLY A 189 -4.36 16.71 -4.22
C GLY A 189 -3.97 17.40 -5.53
N ILE A 190 -3.48 18.62 -5.46
CA ILE A 190 -3.11 19.49 -6.60
C ILE A 190 -1.61 19.79 -6.57
N GLY A 191 -1.09 20.11 -5.39
CA GLY A 191 0.28 20.52 -5.15
C GLY A 191 1.29 19.37 -5.11
N ALA A 192 2.53 19.71 -4.76
CA ALA A 192 3.59 18.73 -4.54
C ALA A 192 3.36 17.85 -3.29
N GLY A 193 2.54 18.34 -2.36
CA GLY A 193 2.33 17.72 -1.06
C GLY A 193 3.56 17.77 -0.16
N ILE A 194 3.41 17.34 1.08
CA ILE A 194 4.54 17.16 1.99
C ILE A 194 5.12 15.76 1.76
N GLU A 195 6.43 15.67 1.61
CA GLU A 195 7.13 14.39 1.48
C GLU A 195 6.89 13.54 2.74
N LEU A 196 6.51 12.26 2.57
CA LEU A 196 6.29 11.34 3.68
C LEU A 196 7.49 11.32 4.65
N LYS A 197 8.72 11.37 4.12
CA LYS A 197 9.93 11.44 4.93
C LYS A 197 9.97 12.66 5.86
N GLN A 198 9.45 13.80 5.43
CA GLN A 198 9.38 15.01 6.24
C GLN A 198 8.35 14.86 7.36
N ILE A 199 7.16 14.29 7.05
CA ILE A 199 6.14 13.99 8.05
C ILE A 199 6.73 13.07 9.14
N LEU A 200 7.33 11.96 8.73
CA LEU A 200 7.89 10.99 9.66
C LEU A 200 9.05 11.57 10.48
N SER A 201 9.93 12.37 9.88
CA SER A 201 11.02 13.03 10.59
C SER A 201 10.53 14.04 11.62
N GLN A 202 9.47 14.78 11.32
CA GLN A 202 8.86 15.72 12.28
C GLN A 202 8.29 14.99 13.50
N LEU A 203 7.59 13.86 13.28
CA LEU A 203 7.04 13.05 14.35
C LEU A 203 8.12 12.44 15.23
N GLN A 204 9.15 11.85 14.64
CA GLN A 204 10.30 11.30 15.39
C GLN A 204 11.03 12.36 16.22
N ASN A 205 11.17 13.58 15.70
CA ASN A 205 11.76 14.67 16.45
C ASN A 205 10.86 15.13 17.62
N GLN A 206 9.56 15.13 17.46
CA GLN A 206 8.61 15.46 18.53
C GLN A 206 8.65 14.41 19.65
N GLU A 207 8.70 13.13 19.31
CA GLU A 207 8.84 12.04 20.31
C GLU A 207 10.16 12.15 21.09
N ARG A 208 11.30 12.37 20.40
CA ARG A 208 12.60 12.56 21.07
C ARG A 208 12.61 13.75 22.03
N LEU A 209 12.03 14.88 21.63
CA LEU A 209 11.94 16.06 22.50
C LEU A 209 11.04 15.80 23.72
N SER A 210 9.97 15.02 23.55
CA SER A 210 9.10 14.63 24.66
C SER A 210 9.83 13.72 25.66
N ASP A 211 10.61 12.76 25.18
CA ASP A 211 11.38 11.86 26.01
C ASP A 211 12.53 12.60 26.75
N GLU A 212 13.25 13.49 26.07
CA GLU A 212 14.29 14.33 26.70
C GLU A 212 13.70 15.23 27.81
N TYR A 213 12.49 15.78 27.59
CA TYR A 213 11.81 16.60 28.61
C TYR A 213 11.42 15.79 29.85
N LEU A 214 10.98 14.55 29.66
CA LEU A 214 10.62 13.64 30.76
C LEU A 214 11.86 13.16 31.55
N TYR A 215 13.04 13.08 30.93
CA TYR A 215 14.28 12.75 31.61
C TYR A 215 14.87 13.92 32.41
N GLN A 216 14.61 15.16 31.98
CA GLN A 216 15.12 16.35 32.69
C GLN A 216 14.26 16.78 33.91
N THR A 217 13.03 16.24 33.98
CA THR A 217 12.08 16.55 35.07
C THR A 217 11.97 15.46 36.14
N ARG A 218 12.85 14.46 36.12
CA ARG A 218 13.04 13.45 37.18
C ARG A 218 14.35 13.68 37.91
#